data_232d5ecbec304f0cfba1405cd5c653cb
#
_entry.id   232d5ecbec304f0cfba1405cd5c653cb
#
_cell.length_a   1.000
_cell.length_b   1.000
_cell.length_c   1.000
_cell.angle_alpha   90.00
_cell.angle_beta   90.00
_cell.angle_gamma   90.00
#
_symmetry.space_group_name_H-M   'P 1'
#
loop_
_entity.id
_entity.type
_entity.pdbx_description
1 polymer ?
#
loop_
_entity_poly.entity_id
_entity_poly.type
_entity_poly.pdbx_seq_one_letter_code
_entity_poly.pdbx_strand_id
1 'polypeptide(L)'
;GLYKSMKIDEDNIEDLILLLDGKVRISAYCKECKEERVFTMKPYIYIQDKDNKCYSKKLSEEVWRIQQLYILKNTPTVGGHIEEQNTVWKWKESQIEEVSRILVFKFICSMNEEHHLDYIVLTTDKSMMKIGQYPSVADMTFPELDAYKHVILKEDRKELGTAIGLFANGVGAGSYAYLRRILERLVYKAKEAAADVIDNE
;
A
#
# COMPACT_ATOMS: atom_id res chain seq x y z
N GLY A 1 -0.87 -5.80 -3.32
CA GLY A 1 0.55 -6.01 -3.09
C GLY A 1 1.35 -4.77 -3.44
N LEU A 2 2.61 -4.71 -3.02
CA LEU A 2 3.54 -3.66 -3.42
C LEU A 2 3.87 -3.77 -4.92
N TYR A 3 4.21 -2.63 -5.53
CA TYR A 3 4.64 -2.49 -6.93
C TYR A 3 3.59 -2.89 -7.98
N LYS A 4 2.33 -3.04 -7.61
CA LYS A 4 1.25 -3.17 -8.58
C LYS A 4 0.86 -1.77 -9.06
N SER A 5 1.13 -1.47 -10.30
CA SER A 5 0.72 -0.21 -10.93
C SER A 5 -0.76 -0.27 -11.33
N MET A 6 -1.45 0.83 -11.11
CA MET A 6 -2.80 1.09 -11.59
C MET A 6 -2.74 2.27 -12.55
N LYS A 7 -3.24 2.11 -13.77
CA LYS A 7 -3.38 3.22 -14.70
C LYS A 7 -4.47 4.17 -14.18
N ILE A 8 -4.31 5.45 -14.44
CA ILE A 8 -5.35 6.46 -14.19
C ILE A 8 -6.09 6.65 -15.51
N ASP A 9 -7.32 6.15 -15.56
CA ASP A 9 -8.20 6.16 -16.74
C ASP A 9 -9.66 6.42 -16.34
N GLU A 10 -10.56 6.37 -17.30
CA GLU A 10 -11.99 6.65 -17.09
C GLU A 10 -12.65 5.66 -16.13
N ASP A 11 -12.18 4.42 -16.12
CA ASP A 11 -12.77 3.35 -15.32
C ASP A 11 -12.47 3.48 -13.82
N ASN A 12 -11.36 4.16 -13.45
CA ASN A 12 -10.92 4.24 -12.06
C ASN A 12 -10.73 5.66 -11.51
N ILE A 13 -10.95 6.69 -12.32
CA ILE A 13 -10.77 8.08 -11.89
C ILE A 13 -11.71 8.47 -10.74
N GLU A 14 -12.94 7.94 -10.73
CA GLU A 14 -13.91 8.20 -9.66
C GLU A 14 -13.48 7.56 -8.35
N ASP A 15 -12.99 6.33 -8.38
CA ASP A 15 -12.45 5.63 -7.20
C ASP A 15 -11.23 6.36 -6.66
N LEU A 16 -10.38 6.88 -7.54
CA LEU A 16 -9.24 7.69 -7.16
C LEU A 16 -9.67 9.00 -6.50
N ILE A 17 -10.69 9.68 -7.03
CA ILE A 17 -11.24 10.90 -6.45
C ILE A 17 -11.81 10.61 -5.05
N LEU A 18 -12.55 9.52 -4.88
CA LEU A 18 -13.08 9.09 -3.58
C LEU A 18 -11.96 8.81 -2.58
N LEU A 19 -10.90 8.13 -3.01
CA LEU A 19 -9.71 7.92 -2.19
C LEU A 19 -9.10 9.25 -1.75
N LEU A 20 -8.95 10.19 -2.67
CA LEU A 20 -8.32 11.48 -2.44
C LEU A 20 -9.24 12.47 -1.70
N ASP A 21 -10.56 12.29 -1.70
CA ASP A 21 -11.52 13.10 -0.94
C ASP A 21 -11.45 12.82 0.59
N GLY A 22 -10.60 11.87 1.01
CA GLY A 22 -10.33 11.59 2.42
C GLY A 22 -11.49 10.96 3.18
N LYS A 23 -12.54 10.50 2.46
CA LYS A 23 -13.71 9.85 3.06
C LYS A 23 -13.57 8.34 3.19
N VAL A 24 -12.47 7.80 2.69
CA VAL A 24 -12.21 6.37 2.69
C VAL A 24 -11.92 5.87 4.10
N ARG A 25 -12.63 4.80 4.47
CA ARG A 25 -12.38 4.02 5.67
C ARG A 25 -11.96 2.63 5.25
N ILE A 26 -10.98 2.08 5.94
CA ILE A 26 -10.50 0.72 5.68
C ILE A 26 -10.52 -0.07 6.98
N SER A 27 -10.90 -1.33 6.92
CA SER A 27 -10.70 -2.28 8.01
C SER A 27 -9.33 -2.92 7.84
N ALA A 28 -8.54 -2.87 8.90
CA ALA A 28 -7.20 -3.47 8.91
C ALA A 28 -6.80 -3.84 10.34
N TYR A 29 -5.87 -4.76 10.44
CA TYR A 29 -5.29 -5.10 11.73
C TYR A 29 -4.46 -3.93 12.28
N CYS A 30 -4.78 -3.50 13.50
CA CYS A 30 -3.99 -2.51 14.22
C CYS A 30 -2.93 -3.23 15.06
N LYS A 31 -1.66 -3.01 14.77
CA LYS A 31 -0.52 -3.64 15.44
C LYS A 31 -0.49 -3.31 16.94
N GLU A 32 -0.83 -2.08 17.29
CA GLU A 32 -0.80 -1.58 18.67
C GLU A 32 -2.03 -2.03 19.46
N CYS A 33 -3.24 -2.02 18.85
CA CYS A 33 -4.46 -2.55 19.47
C CYS A 33 -4.50 -4.09 19.49
N LYS A 34 -3.73 -4.75 18.61
CA LYS A 34 -3.67 -6.21 18.42
C LYS A 34 -5.01 -6.82 17.98
N GLU A 35 -5.78 -6.10 17.20
CA GLU A 35 -7.08 -6.51 16.67
C GLU A 35 -7.46 -5.72 15.43
N GLU A 36 -8.48 -6.20 14.70
CA GLU A 36 -9.03 -5.48 13.56
C GLU A 36 -9.68 -4.18 14.00
N ARG A 37 -9.36 -3.08 13.29
CA ARG A 37 -9.89 -1.74 13.54
C ARG A 37 -10.25 -1.05 12.24
N VAL A 38 -11.15 -0.10 12.35
CA VAL A 38 -11.44 0.83 11.27
C VAL A 38 -10.43 1.95 11.31
N PHE A 39 -9.79 2.20 10.19
CA PHE A 39 -8.88 3.31 9.99
C PHE A 39 -9.54 4.35 9.09
N THR A 40 -9.46 5.61 9.48
CA THR A 40 -9.99 6.75 8.72
C THR A 40 -8.85 7.57 8.16
N MET A 41 -8.93 7.89 6.88
CA MET A 41 -7.91 8.68 6.21
C MET A 41 -7.85 10.12 6.73
N LYS A 42 -6.65 10.64 6.94
CA LYS A 42 -6.46 12.07 7.26
C LYS A 42 -6.65 12.92 6.00
N PRO A 43 -7.20 14.14 6.14
CA PRO A 43 -7.47 15.05 5.02
C PRO A 43 -6.21 15.71 4.44
N TYR A 44 -5.03 15.25 4.85
CA TYR A 44 -3.75 15.77 4.39
C TYR A 44 -2.88 14.62 3.89
N ILE A 45 -2.13 14.88 2.83
CA ILE A 45 -1.08 14.02 2.32
C ILE A 45 0.27 14.70 2.47
N TYR A 46 1.31 13.90 2.66
CA TYR A 46 2.67 14.37 2.59
C TYR A 46 3.20 14.12 1.18
N ILE A 47 3.79 15.15 0.59
CA ILE A 47 4.30 15.13 -0.77
C ILE A 47 5.79 15.40 -0.70
N GLN A 48 6.56 14.60 -1.42
CA GLN A 48 7.96 14.88 -1.72
C GLN A 48 8.05 15.25 -3.19
N ASP A 49 8.56 16.44 -3.47
CA ASP A 49 8.77 16.93 -4.83
C ASP A 49 10.15 16.53 -5.40
N LYS A 50 10.40 16.93 -6.64
CA LYS A 50 11.66 16.66 -7.36
C LYS A 50 12.90 17.30 -6.71
N ASP A 51 12.71 18.34 -5.92
CA ASP A 51 13.78 19.04 -5.19
C ASP A 51 14.00 18.44 -3.79
N ASN A 52 13.43 17.27 -3.50
CA ASN A 52 13.45 16.60 -2.21
C ASN A 52 12.83 17.40 -1.05
N LYS A 53 12.04 18.43 -1.35
CA LYS A 53 11.29 19.17 -0.35
C LYS A 53 10.04 18.39 0.03
N CYS A 54 9.86 18.18 1.34
CA CYS A 54 8.67 17.55 1.89
C CYS A 54 7.72 18.63 2.42
N TYR A 55 6.47 18.55 2.04
CA TYR A 55 5.42 19.44 2.54
C TYR A 55 4.10 18.68 2.70
N SER A 56 3.25 19.15 3.58
CA SER A 56 1.88 18.64 3.70
C SER A 56 0.94 19.49 2.86
N LYS A 57 0.00 18.85 2.19
CA LYS A 57 -0.98 19.50 1.34
C LYS A 57 -2.38 18.99 1.67
N LYS A 58 -3.39 19.86 1.56
CA LYS A 58 -4.77 19.39 1.66
C LYS A 58 -5.06 18.43 0.52
N LEU A 59 -5.69 17.33 0.86
CA LEU A 59 -6.03 16.28 -0.09
C LEU A 59 -6.88 16.81 -1.24
N SER A 60 -7.81 17.73 -0.97
CA SER A 60 -8.65 18.38 -1.97
C SER A 60 -7.88 19.14 -3.06
N GLU A 61 -6.69 19.67 -2.74
CA GLU A 61 -5.85 20.36 -3.73
C GLU A 61 -5.16 19.37 -4.67
N GLU A 62 -4.80 18.19 -4.17
CA GLU A 62 -4.22 17.12 -5.00
C GLU A 62 -5.29 16.46 -5.88
N VAL A 63 -6.52 16.29 -5.38
CA VAL A 63 -7.67 15.87 -6.18
C VAL A 63 -7.86 16.80 -7.38
N TRP A 64 -7.89 18.12 -7.12
CA TRP A 64 -8.05 19.10 -8.17
C TRP A 64 -6.94 19.00 -9.23
N ARG A 65 -5.68 18.82 -8.80
CA ARG A 65 -4.55 18.64 -9.73
C ARG A 65 -4.72 17.39 -10.62
N ILE A 66 -5.10 16.27 -10.03
CA ILE A 66 -5.30 15.00 -10.77
C ILE A 66 -6.48 15.13 -11.74
N GLN A 67 -7.58 15.76 -11.32
CA GLN A 67 -8.72 16.03 -12.18
C GLN A 67 -8.34 16.91 -13.38
N GLN A 68 -7.53 17.96 -13.17
CA GLN A 68 -7.06 18.82 -14.24
C GLN A 68 -6.19 18.05 -15.25
N LEU A 69 -5.26 17.21 -14.75
CA LEU A 69 -4.45 16.35 -15.62
C LEU A 69 -5.30 15.42 -16.47
N TYR A 70 -6.32 14.83 -15.87
CA TYR A 70 -7.25 13.95 -16.57
C TYR A 70 -8.06 14.67 -17.66
N ILE A 71 -8.64 15.83 -17.33
CA ILE A 71 -9.39 16.67 -18.27
C ILE A 71 -8.51 17.09 -19.45
N LEU A 72 -7.30 17.57 -19.19
CA LEU A 72 -6.36 18.01 -20.22
C LEU A 72 -6.01 16.89 -21.22
N LYS A 73 -5.88 15.65 -20.73
CA LYS A 73 -5.54 14.50 -21.60
C LYS A 73 -6.69 14.00 -22.44
N ASN A 74 -7.91 14.08 -21.92
CA ASN A 74 -9.08 13.46 -22.53
C ASN A 74 -9.97 14.45 -23.29
N THR A 75 -9.67 15.74 -23.25
CA THR A 75 -10.41 16.74 -24.03
C THR A 75 -9.94 16.69 -25.48
N PRO A 76 -10.81 16.35 -26.44
CA PRO A 76 -10.43 16.36 -27.84
C PRO A 76 -10.06 17.79 -28.26
N THR A 77 -8.95 17.92 -28.97
CA THR A 77 -8.56 19.18 -29.63
C THR A 77 -9.54 19.46 -30.75
N VAL A 78 -10.61 20.16 -30.45
CA VAL A 78 -11.53 20.66 -31.48
C VAL A 78 -10.85 21.83 -32.17
N GLY A 79 -10.44 21.64 -33.41
CA GLY A 79 -9.81 22.67 -34.19
C GLY A 79 -10.79 23.84 -34.45
N GLY A 80 -10.33 25.05 -34.14
CA GLY A 80 -10.97 26.30 -34.52
C GLY A 80 -11.36 27.22 -33.36
N HIS A 81 -10.66 28.35 -33.25
CA HIS A 81 -10.94 29.52 -32.39
C HIS A 81 -10.82 29.37 -30.87
N ILE A 82 -9.65 29.00 -30.40
CA ILE A 82 -9.32 29.09 -28.96
C ILE A 82 -7.89 29.63 -28.76
N GLU A 83 -7.56 30.77 -29.34
CA GLU A 83 -6.23 31.36 -29.10
C GLU A 83 -6.07 31.93 -27.69
N GLU A 84 -7.12 32.49 -27.11
CA GLU A 84 -7.06 33.03 -25.73
C GLU A 84 -7.17 31.94 -24.67
N GLN A 85 -7.95 30.89 -24.90
CA GLN A 85 -7.99 29.74 -23.99
C GLN A 85 -6.72 28.90 -24.08
N ASN A 86 -6.10 28.74 -25.25
CA ASN A 86 -4.85 28.03 -25.43
C ASN A 86 -3.68 28.60 -24.63
N THR A 87 -3.62 29.92 -24.43
CA THR A 87 -2.57 30.54 -23.61
C THR A 87 -2.72 30.22 -22.11
N VAL A 88 -3.94 30.23 -21.61
CA VAL A 88 -4.24 29.85 -20.20
C VAL A 88 -4.00 28.34 -19.98
N TRP A 89 -4.36 27.51 -20.94
CA TRP A 89 -4.17 26.07 -20.88
C TRP A 89 -2.70 25.69 -21.04
N LYS A 90 -1.94 26.27 -21.95
CA LYS A 90 -0.49 26.07 -22.08
C LYS A 90 0.26 26.52 -20.84
N TRP A 91 -0.17 27.62 -20.22
CA TRP A 91 0.41 28.08 -18.94
C TRP A 91 0.12 27.10 -17.79
N LYS A 92 -1.10 26.56 -17.71
CA LYS A 92 -1.45 25.50 -16.75
C LYS A 92 -0.72 24.18 -17.03
N GLU A 93 -0.59 23.79 -18.29
CA GLU A 93 0.13 22.59 -18.71
C GLU A 93 1.64 22.69 -18.38
N SER A 94 2.26 23.85 -18.54
CA SER A 94 3.65 24.07 -18.16
C SER A 94 3.86 24.07 -16.63
N GLN A 95 2.81 24.36 -15.85
CA GLN A 95 2.84 24.26 -14.38
C GLN A 95 2.47 22.85 -13.87
N ILE A 96 1.75 22.07 -14.67
CA ILE A 96 1.46 20.67 -14.41
C ILE A 96 2.55 19.82 -15.07
N GLU A 97 3.81 20.11 -14.78
CA GLU A 97 4.91 19.25 -15.22
C GLU A 97 4.64 17.78 -14.88
N GLU A 98 4.98 16.88 -15.79
CA GLU A 98 4.97 15.42 -15.61
C GLU A 98 5.93 15.00 -14.49
N VAL A 99 5.60 15.35 -13.27
CA VAL A 99 6.46 15.07 -12.12
C VAL A 99 5.95 13.84 -11.42
N SER A 100 6.76 12.80 -11.42
CA SER A 100 6.58 11.70 -10.49
C SER A 100 6.59 12.25 -9.06
N ARG A 101 5.57 11.92 -8.26
CA ARG A 101 5.43 12.37 -6.88
C ARG A 101 5.27 11.19 -5.95
N ILE A 102 5.84 11.32 -4.77
CA ILE A 102 5.60 10.39 -3.68
C ILE A 102 4.53 11.00 -2.79
N LEU A 103 3.42 10.29 -2.64
CA LEU A 103 2.32 10.64 -1.75
C LEU A 103 2.32 9.70 -0.56
N VAL A 104 2.12 10.22 0.63
CA VAL A 104 1.92 9.42 1.84
C VAL A 104 0.49 9.63 2.34
N PHE A 105 -0.31 8.59 2.26
CA PHE A 105 -1.67 8.56 2.78
C PHE A 105 -1.64 8.00 4.20
N LYS A 106 -2.00 8.82 5.17
CA LYS A 106 -2.05 8.43 6.57
C LYS A 106 -3.48 8.08 6.98
N PHE A 107 -3.67 6.87 7.47
CA PHE A 107 -4.91 6.38 8.03
C PHE A 107 -4.78 6.24 9.54
N ILE A 108 -5.72 6.76 10.28
CA ILE A 108 -5.71 6.79 11.74
C ILE A 108 -6.69 5.76 12.29
N CYS A 109 -6.24 5.02 13.29
CA CYS A 109 -7.04 4.03 14.00
C CYS A 109 -8.20 4.70 14.75
N SER A 110 -9.38 4.08 14.72
CA SER A 110 -10.58 4.57 15.42
C SER A 110 -10.44 4.62 16.95
N MET A 111 -9.49 3.87 17.51
CA MET A 111 -9.31 3.78 18.97
C MET A 111 -8.27 4.74 19.51
N ASN A 112 -7.23 5.06 18.74
CA ASN A 112 -6.18 5.97 19.17
C ASN A 112 -5.56 6.67 17.94
N GLU A 113 -5.44 7.98 18.01
CA GLU A 113 -4.90 8.81 16.94
C GLU A 113 -3.40 8.64 16.70
N GLU A 114 -2.66 8.09 17.67
CA GLU A 114 -1.24 7.79 17.54
C GLU A 114 -1.00 6.51 16.73
N HIS A 115 -2.01 5.63 16.67
CA HIS A 115 -1.93 4.40 15.88
C HIS A 115 -2.30 4.71 14.43
N HIS A 116 -1.38 4.47 13.52
CA HIS A 116 -1.62 4.80 12.12
C HIS A 116 -1.13 3.72 11.16
N LEU A 117 -1.71 3.74 9.99
CA LEU A 117 -1.32 2.95 8.83
C LEU A 117 -1.02 3.92 7.69
N ASP A 118 0.22 3.88 7.20
CA ASP A 118 0.66 4.77 6.13
C ASP A 118 0.85 3.98 4.84
N TYR A 119 0.30 4.47 3.74
CA TYR A 119 0.58 3.98 2.40
C TYR A 119 1.43 4.99 1.65
N ILE A 120 2.55 4.50 1.12
CA ILE A 120 3.47 5.29 0.30
C ILE A 120 3.21 4.93 -1.15
N VAL A 121 2.82 5.93 -1.93
CA VAL A 121 2.37 5.77 -3.31
C VAL A 121 3.19 6.67 -4.23
N LEU A 122 3.74 6.09 -5.27
CA LEU A 122 4.34 6.82 -6.38
C LEU A 122 3.24 7.13 -7.40
N THR A 123 3.07 8.40 -7.72
CA THR A 123 2.15 8.85 -8.77
C THR A 123 2.92 9.44 -9.93
N THR A 124 2.44 9.13 -11.12
CA THR A 124 2.82 9.79 -12.37
C THR A 124 1.59 10.45 -12.97
N ASP A 125 1.73 11.06 -14.12
CA ASP A 125 0.60 11.56 -14.90
C ASP A 125 -0.35 10.47 -15.40
N LYS A 126 0.11 9.22 -15.48
CA LYS A 126 -0.61 8.08 -16.08
C LYS A 126 -0.91 6.94 -15.12
N SER A 127 -0.29 6.92 -13.96
CA SER A 127 -0.40 5.77 -13.07
C SER A 127 -0.16 6.11 -11.61
N MET A 128 -0.67 5.22 -10.76
CA MET A 128 -0.35 5.16 -9.34
C MET A 128 0.21 3.78 -9.00
N MET A 129 1.21 3.75 -8.12
CA MET A 129 1.81 2.50 -7.65
C MET A 129 2.13 2.59 -6.16
N LYS A 130 1.60 1.64 -5.40
CA LYS A 130 1.97 1.52 -3.98
C LYS A 130 3.40 0.97 -3.88
N ILE A 131 4.31 1.78 -3.35
CA ILE A 131 5.73 1.44 -3.21
C ILE A 131 6.14 1.11 -1.78
N GLY A 132 5.29 1.39 -0.80
CA GLY A 132 5.57 1.07 0.60
C GLY A 132 4.33 1.15 1.48
N GLN A 133 4.48 0.66 2.70
CA GLN A 133 3.51 0.87 3.78
C GLN A 133 4.18 0.75 5.16
N TYR A 134 3.56 1.37 6.15
CA TYR A 134 3.86 1.19 7.56
C TYR A 134 2.54 1.01 8.35
N PRO A 135 2.41 0.03 9.26
CA PRO A 135 3.33 -1.11 9.44
C PRO A 135 3.47 -1.97 8.19
N SER A 136 4.52 -2.80 8.12
CA SER A 136 4.69 -3.71 6.98
C SER A 136 3.60 -4.78 6.93
N VAL A 137 3.41 -5.41 5.77
CA VAL A 137 2.46 -6.52 5.64
C VAL A 137 2.80 -7.65 6.62
N ALA A 138 4.09 -7.93 6.82
CA ALA A 138 4.54 -8.92 7.78
C ALA A 138 4.15 -8.55 9.21
N ASP A 139 4.35 -7.29 9.62
CA ASP A 139 3.97 -6.80 10.96
C ASP A 139 2.47 -6.94 11.23
N MET A 140 1.65 -6.75 10.21
CA MET A 140 0.18 -6.87 10.31
C MET A 140 -0.28 -8.34 10.38
N THR A 141 0.48 -9.26 9.80
CA THR A 141 0.14 -10.70 9.79
C THR A 141 0.70 -11.45 11.01
N PHE A 142 1.78 -10.94 11.63
CA PHE A 142 2.41 -11.59 12.78
C PHE A 142 1.46 -11.94 13.94
N PRO A 143 0.48 -11.11 14.30
CA PRO A 143 -0.42 -11.44 15.41
C PRO A 143 -1.38 -12.59 15.13
N GLU A 144 -1.78 -12.79 13.87
CA GLU A 144 -2.55 -13.99 13.49
C GLU A 144 -1.75 -15.25 13.76
N LEU A 145 -0.42 -15.17 13.63
CA LEU A 145 0.51 -16.27 13.91
C LEU A 145 0.67 -16.53 15.43
N ASP A 146 0.34 -15.57 16.28
CA ASP A 146 0.38 -15.78 17.73
C ASP A 146 -0.66 -16.80 18.22
N ALA A 147 -1.76 -16.99 17.49
CA ALA A 147 -2.71 -18.05 17.74
C ALA A 147 -2.07 -19.44 17.61
N TYR A 148 -1.03 -19.57 16.79
CA TYR A 148 -0.32 -20.83 16.52
C TYR A 148 0.99 -20.97 17.29
N LYS A 149 1.26 -20.10 18.28
CA LYS A 149 2.51 -20.11 19.08
C LYS A 149 2.82 -21.43 19.78
N HIS A 150 1.80 -22.25 20.04
CA HIS A 150 1.93 -23.56 20.69
C HIS A 150 2.36 -24.67 19.70
N VAL A 151 2.15 -24.43 18.40
CA VAL A 151 2.43 -25.40 17.34
C VAL A 151 3.72 -25.03 16.60
N ILE A 152 3.94 -23.76 16.38
CA ILE A 152 5.05 -23.24 15.58
C ILE A 152 6.20 -22.80 16.51
N LEU A 153 7.40 -23.35 16.32
CA LEU A 153 8.59 -22.94 17.06
C LEU A 153 8.93 -21.47 16.86
N LYS A 154 9.62 -20.88 17.82
CA LYS A 154 10.05 -19.47 17.75
C LYS A 154 10.90 -19.18 16.50
N GLU A 155 11.73 -20.13 16.09
CA GLU A 155 12.57 -20.02 14.89
C GLU A 155 11.73 -20.07 13.62
N ASP A 156 10.77 -20.99 13.55
CA ASP A 156 9.85 -21.12 12.43
C ASP A 156 8.98 -19.87 12.26
N ARG A 157 8.57 -19.23 13.37
CA ARG A 157 7.83 -17.95 13.34
C ARG A 157 8.67 -16.83 12.72
N LYS A 158 9.96 -16.75 13.05
CA LYS A 158 10.86 -15.77 12.45
C LYS A 158 11.01 -16.00 10.94
N GLU A 159 11.21 -17.25 10.53
CA GLU A 159 11.31 -17.63 9.12
C GLU A 159 10.00 -17.38 8.37
N LEU A 160 8.86 -17.67 9.00
CA LEU A 160 7.54 -17.39 8.41
C LEU A 160 7.32 -15.89 8.19
N GLY A 161 7.71 -15.04 9.14
CA GLY A 161 7.71 -13.60 8.96
C GLY A 161 8.58 -13.13 7.79
N THR A 162 9.76 -13.75 7.65
CA THR A 162 10.64 -13.46 6.50
C THR A 162 9.97 -13.89 5.18
N ALA A 163 9.34 -15.07 5.16
CA ALA A 163 8.62 -15.56 3.98
C ALA A 163 7.47 -14.62 3.57
N ILE A 164 6.68 -14.15 4.53
CA ILE A 164 5.60 -13.20 4.31
C ILE A 164 6.14 -11.88 3.75
N GLY A 165 7.22 -11.35 4.33
CA GLY A 165 7.86 -10.13 3.85
C GLY A 165 8.36 -10.25 2.42
N LEU A 166 9.03 -11.36 2.08
CA LEU A 166 9.48 -11.64 0.71
C LEU A 166 8.32 -11.76 -0.26
N PHE A 167 7.25 -12.47 0.11
CA PHE A 167 6.06 -12.60 -0.71
C PHE A 167 5.38 -11.25 -0.98
N ALA A 168 5.23 -10.42 0.06
CA ALA A 168 4.66 -9.09 -0.06
C ALA A 168 5.44 -8.19 -1.03
N ASN A 169 6.76 -8.41 -1.13
CA ASN A 169 7.65 -7.70 -2.06
C ASN A 169 7.79 -8.39 -3.43
N GLY A 170 6.99 -9.42 -3.73
CA GLY A 170 7.01 -10.10 -5.02
C GLY A 170 8.14 -11.13 -5.20
N VAL A 171 8.91 -11.44 -4.14
CA VAL A 171 10.02 -12.42 -4.17
C VAL A 171 9.48 -13.81 -3.80
N GLY A 172 8.58 -14.35 -4.62
CA GLY A 172 7.90 -15.62 -4.33
C GLY A 172 8.84 -16.83 -4.18
N ALA A 173 9.89 -16.91 -4.99
CA ALA A 173 10.88 -18.01 -4.89
C ALA A 173 11.59 -18.01 -3.53
N GLY A 174 11.98 -16.82 -3.02
CA GLY A 174 12.57 -16.67 -1.69
C GLY A 174 11.59 -17.06 -0.59
N SER A 175 10.35 -16.59 -0.67
CA SER A 175 9.28 -16.97 0.26
C SER A 175 9.08 -18.48 0.31
N TYR A 176 8.99 -19.14 -0.84
CA TYR A 176 8.81 -20.58 -0.95
C TYR A 176 9.94 -21.36 -0.26
N ALA A 177 11.20 -20.93 -0.39
CA ALA A 177 12.32 -21.61 0.26
C ALA A 177 12.20 -21.63 1.79
N TYR A 178 11.74 -20.56 2.40
CA TYR A 178 11.48 -20.50 3.84
C TYR A 178 10.28 -21.36 4.25
N LEU A 179 9.17 -21.29 3.51
CA LEU A 179 7.98 -22.10 3.79
C LEU A 179 8.28 -23.61 3.68
N ARG A 180 9.06 -24.01 2.68
CA ARG A 180 9.49 -25.38 2.50
C ARG A 180 10.29 -25.88 3.71
N ARG A 181 11.27 -25.13 4.21
CA ARG A 181 12.05 -25.49 5.39
C ARG A 181 11.19 -25.69 6.63
N ILE A 182 10.23 -24.79 6.85
CA ILE A 182 9.28 -24.89 7.96
C ILE A 182 8.48 -26.19 7.84
N LEU A 183 7.93 -26.47 6.65
CA LEU A 183 7.15 -27.67 6.39
C LEU A 183 7.97 -28.95 6.62
N GLU A 184 9.20 -29.00 6.10
CA GLU A 184 10.11 -30.16 6.30
C GLU A 184 10.34 -30.39 7.79
N ARG A 185 10.62 -29.38 8.61
CA ARG A 185 10.77 -29.53 10.06
C ARG A 185 9.51 -30.01 10.76
N LEU A 186 8.34 -29.54 10.35
CA LEU A 186 7.06 -30.00 10.91
C LEU A 186 6.82 -31.50 10.56
N VAL A 187 7.11 -31.92 9.34
CA VAL A 187 7.00 -33.32 8.92
C VAL A 187 7.97 -34.21 9.70
N TYR A 188 9.23 -33.81 9.87
CA TYR A 188 10.20 -34.57 10.66
C TYR A 188 9.76 -34.73 12.11
N LYS A 189 9.26 -33.67 12.75
CA LYS A 189 8.74 -33.74 14.12
C LYS A 189 7.53 -34.66 14.26
N ALA A 190 6.60 -34.58 13.30
CA ALA A 190 5.45 -35.48 13.30
C ALA A 190 5.87 -36.95 13.14
N LYS A 191 6.90 -37.23 12.33
CA LYS A 191 7.47 -38.54 12.17
C LYS A 191 8.13 -39.06 13.46
N GLU A 192 8.94 -38.24 14.12
CA GLU A 192 9.57 -38.58 15.41
C GLU A 192 8.52 -38.88 16.49
N ALA A 193 7.51 -38.02 16.62
CA ALA A 193 6.42 -38.21 17.57
C ALA A 193 5.62 -39.51 17.29
N ALA A 194 5.43 -39.88 16.03
CA ALA A 194 4.78 -41.13 15.66
C ALA A 194 5.64 -42.36 15.96
N ALA A 195 6.98 -42.29 15.79
CA ALA A 195 7.90 -43.35 16.13
C ALA A 195 7.93 -43.63 17.65
N ASP A 196 7.98 -42.55 18.45
CA ASP A 196 7.97 -42.64 19.93
C ASP A 196 6.70 -43.32 20.48
N VAL A 197 5.57 -43.18 19.79
CA VAL A 197 4.32 -43.86 20.17
C VAL A 197 4.39 -45.38 19.88
N ILE A 198 4.99 -45.74 18.73
CA ILE A 198 5.12 -47.17 18.32
C ILE A 198 6.13 -47.89 19.21
N ASP A 199 7.22 -47.23 19.61
CA ASP A 199 8.27 -47.87 20.45
C ASP A 199 7.85 -48.02 21.93
N ASN A 200 6.75 -47.38 22.36
CA ASN A 200 6.23 -47.46 23.73
C ASN A 200 4.98 -48.38 23.87
N GLU A 201 4.52 -49.02 22.80
CA GLU A 201 3.51 -50.07 22.80
C GLU A 201 4.16 -51.47 22.78
#